data_168b7b03156c78f36df97d538b66b800
#
_entry.id   168b7b03156c78f36df97d538b66b800
#
_cell.length_a   1.000
_cell.length_b   1.000
_cell.length_c   1.000
_cell.angle_alpha   90.00
_cell.angle_beta   90.00
_cell.angle_gamma   90.00
#
_symmetry.space_group_name_H-M   'P 1'
#
loop_
_entity.id
_entity.type
_entity.pdbx_description
1 polymer ?
#
loop_
_entity_poly.entity_id
_entity_poly.type
_entity_poly.pdbx_seq_one_letter_code
_entity_poly.pdbx_strand_id
1 'polypeptide(L)'
;MQDNLGYTLGPGDLVQLDIFNVPEYSGNNGRHQVGIDGSVNFPLIGNLLVKGLTLEQVTAIIQQRYGEYLHRPLLTLQLIAPRPLQVAVTGEVQRPGSYMLSATSSMNNSGMTTPEVQGVGGRLPTLTRVLQMAGGITPSADVRQVKIRRQGGNGGEKILNLDLWELLQTGDLRQDIALRDGDTIYIPTTTEHNAVESSQLITANFASNNNQPINIAVVGAVNRPGTHTLTLEVSGQLSPESGQPSDGVILSASGGIFTVTQAIKRAGGITPQADIRNIQVRRLTRTGTEQQITVDLWKLLQEGDVSQDVMLQQGDTVIVPKATTAETEENSEVAVASFSPDTLKINIVGEVVSPGAKIVPPNFSLNQALVEAGGFKEGRANQKQVELIRLHPNGTVSRRQIPINLSAQVNEETNPKLRNNDVIVVGRSGGATFRDGLGTVLNSLNPINNFLGFFRFVNIF
;
A
#
# COMPACT_ATOMS: atom_id res chain seq x y z
N MET A 1 27.10 6.99 -27.89
CA MET A 1 27.88 8.25 -27.72
C MET A 1 27.14 9.07 -26.66
N GLN A 2 27.68 9.15 -25.45
CA GLN A 2 27.17 10.06 -24.43
C GLN A 2 27.48 11.47 -24.92
N ASP A 3 26.44 12.23 -25.32
CA ASP A 3 26.53 13.67 -25.47
C ASP A 3 26.80 14.26 -24.08
N ASN A 4 28.05 14.39 -23.74
CA ASN A 4 28.54 15.09 -22.56
C ASN A 4 28.40 16.60 -22.84
N LEU A 5 27.17 17.05 -23.05
CA LEU A 5 26.83 18.47 -23.05
C LEU A 5 27.00 18.92 -21.61
N GLY A 6 28.15 19.54 -21.32
CA GLY A 6 28.52 20.06 -20.02
C GLY A 6 27.39 20.93 -19.43
N TYR A 7 27.40 21.10 -18.11
CA TYR A 7 26.48 22.01 -17.43
C TYR A 7 26.57 23.42 -18.07
N THR A 8 25.41 24.01 -18.40
CA THR A 8 25.32 25.38 -18.92
C THR A 8 24.77 26.32 -17.87
N LEU A 9 25.43 27.46 -17.71
CA LEU A 9 25.05 28.48 -16.75
C LEU A 9 23.68 29.10 -17.09
N GLY A 10 22.96 29.47 -16.02
CA GLY A 10 21.67 30.14 -16.13
C GLY A 10 21.34 30.97 -14.90
N PRO A 11 20.21 31.73 -14.95
CA PRO A 11 19.79 32.59 -13.85
C PRO A 11 19.73 31.86 -12.52
N GLY A 12 20.35 32.42 -11.48
CA GLY A 12 20.39 31.86 -10.15
C GLY A 12 21.64 31.03 -9.79
N ASP A 13 22.45 30.66 -10.80
CA ASP A 13 23.73 29.98 -10.54
C ASP A 13 24.70 30.87 -9.78
N LEU A 14 25.44 30.32 -8.83
CA LEU A 14 26.49 31.01 -8.10
C LEU A 14 27.84 30.51 -8.60
N VAL A 15 28.64 31.43 -9.19
CA VAL A 15 29.99 31.15 -9.66
C VAL A 15 31.01 31.88 -8.83
N GLN A 16 32.21 31.36 -8.75
CA GLN A 16 33.37 31.99 -8.11
C GLN A 16 34.47 32.16 -9.13
N LEU A 17 34.90 33.41 -9.28
CA LEU A 17 36.08 33.80 -10.06
C LEU A 17 37.26 33.93 -9.11
N ASP A 18 38.35 33.25 -9.42
CA ASP A 18 39.63 33.43 -8.73
C ASP A 18 40.67 33.85 -9.74
N ILE A 19 41.34 35.01 -9.47
CA ILE A 19 42.41 35.57 -10.31
C ILE A 19 43.71 35.50 -9.53
N PHE A 20 44.71 34.84 -10.10
CA PHE A 20 46.01 34.73 -9.46
C PHE A 20 46.67 36.08 -9.19
N ASN A 21 47.18 36.29 -7.99
CA ASN A 21 47.75 37.56 -7.48
C ASN A 21 46.78 38.75 -7.44
N VAL A 22 45.47 38.55 -7.51
CA VAL A 22 44.46 39.62 -7.39
C VAL A 22 43.45 39.21 -6.31
N PRO A 23 43.79 39.32 -5.02
CA PRO A 23 42.91 38.88 -3.93
C PRO A 23 41.65 39.73 -3.81
N GLU A 24 41.65 40.94 -4.34
CA GLU A 24 40.51 41.88 -4.34
C GLU A 24 39.31 41.35 -5.11
N TYR A 25 39.53 40.50 -6.13
CA TYR A 25 38.49 39.89 -6.98
C TYR A 25 38.43 38.37 -6.85
N SER A 26 39.07 37.80 -5.83
CA SER A 26 39.17 36.35 -5.61
C SER A 26 38.53 35.95 -4.30
N GLY A 27 38.32 34.64 -4.08
CA GLY A 27 37.75 34.10 -2.87
C GLY A 27 36.29 34.55 -2.67
N ASN A 28 35.96 35.06 -1.48
CA ASN A 28 34.61 35.56 -1.19
C ASN A 28 34.19 36.75 -2.06
N ASN A 29 35.13 37.62 -2.43
CA ASN A 29 34.86 38.75 -3.31
C ASN A 29 34.69 38.36 -4.79
N GLY A 30 35.16 37.19 -5.15
CA GLY A 30 35.02 36.59 -6.48
C GLY A 30 33.68 35.84 -6.68
N ARG A 31 32.78 35.83 -5.70
CA ARG A 31 31.47 35.17 -5.81
C ARG A 31 30.47 36.05 -6.52
N HIS A 32 29.92 35.55 -7.61
CA HIS A 32 28.95 36.25 -8.44
C HIS A 32 27.75 35.38 -8.74
N GLN A 33 26.55 35.94 -8.62
CA GLN A 33 25.35 35.25 -8.98
C GLN A 33 24.90 35.63 -10.40
N VAL A 34 24.49 34.64 -11.17
CA VAL A 34 23.89 34.91 -12.50
C VAL A 34 22.54 35.57 -12.31
N GLY A 35 22.40 36.76 -12.87
CA GLY A 35 21.16 37.54 -12.82
C GLY A 35 20.00 36.90 -13.57
N ILE A 36 18.79 37.43 -13.36
CA ILE A 36 17.56 36.97 -14.04
C ILE A 36 17.67 37.08 -15.55
N ASP A 37 18.39 38.10 -16.02
CA ASP A 37 18.70 38.34 -17.43
C ASP A 37 19.70 37.33 -18.03
N GLY A 38 20.31 36.50 -17.18
CA GLY A 38 21.33 35.52 -17.57
C GLY A 38 22.74 36.13 -17.65
N SER A 39 22.96 37.34 -17.15
CA SER A 39 24.26 37.97 -17.11
C SER A 39 24.92 37.91 -15.73
N VAL A 40 26.22 38.04 -15.69
CA VAL A 40 27.03 38.19 -14.48
C VAL A 40 27.83 39.50 -14.58
N ASN A 41 27.80 40.27 -13.50
CA ASN A 41 28.61 41.48 -13.43
C ASN A 41 29.96 41.11 -12.78
N PHE A 42 31.00 41.14 -13.59
CA PHE A 42 32.37 40.94 -13.12
C PHE A 42 33.10 42.31 -12.96
N PRO A 43 33.90 42.46 -11.92
CA PRO A 43 34.71 43.68 -11.73
C PRO A 43 35.54 43.97 -12.98
N LEU A 44 35.74 45.24 -13.29
CA LEU A 44 36.50 45.76 -14.43
C LEU A 44 35.86 45.51 -15.81
N ILE A 45 35.34 44.32 -16.07
CA ILE A 45 34.82 43.93 -17.40
C ILE A 45 33.29 44.12 -17.55
N GLY A 46 32.60 44.44 -16.43
CA GLY A 46 31.16 44.71 -16.43
C GLY A 46 30.28 43.51 -16.67
N ASN A 47 29.09 43.71 -17.21
CA ASN A 47 28.09 42.65 -17.45
C ASN A 47 28.50 41.76 -18.62
N LEU A 48 28.48 40.45 -18.37
CA LEU A 48 28.73 39.40 -19.35
C LEU A 48 27.51 38.46 -19.41
N LEU A 49 26.92 38.30 -20.60
CA LEU A 49 25.86 37.33 -20.82
C LEU A 49 26.48 35.90 -20.79
N VAL A 50 26.11 35.11 -19.78
CA VAL A 50 26.65 33.73 -19.56
C VAL A 50 25.58 32.68 -19.74
N LYS A 51 24.31 33.02 -19.86
CA LYS A 51 23.20 32.09 -20.03
C LYS A 51 23.41 31.15 -21.23
N GLY A 52 23.37 29.85 -21.00
CA GLY A 52 23.51 28.83 -22.04
C GLY A 52 24.96 28.50 -22.39
N LEU A 53 25.96 29.15 -21.79
CA LEU A 53 27.38 28.86 -21.96
C LEU A 53 27.87 27.88 -20.93
N THR A 54 28.85 27.07 -21.29
CA THR A 54 29.56 26.22 -20.32
C THR A 54 30.60 27.04 -19.52
N LEU A 55 31.02 26.54 -18.37
CA LEU A 55 32.08 27.16 -17.55
C LEU A 55 33.35 27.41 -18.35
N GLU A 56 33.73 26.47 -19.23
CA GLU A 56 34.91 26.59 -20.08
C GLU A 56 34.77 27.77 -21.08
N GLN A 57 33.59 27.87 -21.73
CA GLN A 57 33.32 28.96 -22.68
C GLN A 57 33.33 30.33 -21.97
N VAL A 58 32.70 30.42 -20.80
CA VAL A 58 32.69 31.65 -20.01
C VAL A 58 34.09 31.99 -19.54
N THR A 59 34.89 30.98 -19.08
CA THR A 59 36.29 31.20 -18.68
C THR A 59 37.12 31.77 -19.81
N ALA A 60 36.99 31.25 -21.04
CA ALA A 60 37.71 31.77 -22.21
C ALA A 60 37.33 33.21 -22.51
N ILE A 61 36.04 33.56 -22.47
CA ILE A 61 35.58 34.94 -22.70
C ILE A 61 36.10 35.90 -21.62
N ILE A 62 36.01 35.49 -20.35
CA ILE A 62 36.51 36.28 -19.22
C ILE A 62 38.01 36.48 -19.33
N GLN A 63 38.78 35.45 -19.67
CA GLN A 63 40.23 35.53 -19.83
C GLN A 63 40.63 36.52 -20.94
N GLN A 64 39.91 36.50 -22.05
CA GLN A 64 40.13 37.43 -23.13
C GLN A 64 39.88 38.89 -22.69
N ARG A 65 38.75 39.17 -22.03
CA ARG A 65 38.38 40.53 -21.59
C ARG A 65 39.30 41.05 -20.48
N TYR A 66 39.68 40.22 -19.50
CA TYR A 66 40.64 40.64 -18.46
C TYR A 66 42.04 40.87 -19.03
N GLY A 67 42.39 40.26 -20.16
CA GLY A 67 43.66 40.49 -20.85
C GLY A 67 43.86 41.94 -21.30
N GLU A 68 42.78 42.77 -21.40
CA GLU A 68 42.83 44.20 -21.68
C GLU A 68 43.26 45.01 -20.44
N TYR A 69 43.03 44.52 -19.23
CA TYR A 69 43.30 45.22 -17.97
C TYR A 69 44.45 44.60 -17.17
N LEU A 70 44.69 43.31 -17.35
CA LEU A 70 45.70 42.55 -16.59
C LEU A 70 46.74 41.89 -17.52
N HIS A 71 47.98 41.95 -17.17
CA HIS A 71 49.06 41.29 -17.94
C HIS A 71 49.02 39.75 -17.68
N ARG A 72 48.62 38.97 -18.71
CA ARG A 72 48.51 37.50 -18.67
C ARG A 72 47.71 36.96 -17.46
N PRO A 73 46.44 37.30 -17.35
CA PRO A 73 45.64 36.86 -16.21
C PRO A 73 45.52 35.32 -16.17
N LEU A 74 45.95 34.73 -15.07
CA LEU A 74 45.65 33.31 -14.75
C LEU A 74 44.41 33.34 -13.90
N LEU A 75 43.27 32.87 -14.45
CA LEU A 75 42.00 32.86 -13.74
C LEU A 75 41.34 31.48 -13.79
N THR A 76 40.56 31.20 -12.77
CA THR A 76 39.76 30.01 -12.62
C THR A 76 38.33 30.41 -12.33
N LEU A 77 37.38 29.87 -13.07
CA LEU A 77 35.95 30.02 -12.81
C LEU A 77 35.37 28.69 -12.34
N GLN A 78 34.73 28.71 -11.18
CA GLN A 78 34.12 27.53 -10.59
C GLN A 78 32.63 27.73 -10.33
N LEU A 79 31.81 26.70 -10.50
CA LEU A 79 30.41 26.70 -10.07
C LEU A 79 30.37 26.30 -8.58
N ILE A 80 29.96 27.23 -7.73
CA ILE A 80 29.85 27.04 -6.28
C ILE A 80 28.51 26.39 -5.92
N ALA A 81 27.43 26.93 -6.49
CA ALA A 81 26.11 26.38 -6.30
C ALA A 81 25.30 26.48 -7.60
N PRO A 82 24.86 25.39 -8.17
CA PRO A 82 23.92 25.42 -9.28
C PRO A 82 22.56 25.92 -8.80
N ARG A 83 21.83 26.56 -9.70
CA ARG A 83 20.45 26.97 -9.47
C ARG A 83 19.57 25.79 -9.10
N PRO A 84 18.47 25.98 -8.33
CA PRO A 84 17.43 24.97 -8.18
C PRO A 84 16.86 24.57 -9.54
N LEU A 85 16.73 23.27 -9.76
CA LEU A 85 16.14 22.72 -10.98
C LEU A 85 14.64 22.53 -10.77
N GLN A 86 13.83 22.94 -11.73
CA GLN A 86 12.41 22.65 -11.74
C GLN A 86 12.15 21.50 -12.72
N VAL A 87 11.57 20.40 -12.23
CA VAL A 87 11.23 19.23 -13.04
C VAL A 87 9.78 18.86 -12.84
N ALA A 88 9.13 18.31 -13.86
CA ALA A 88 7.79 17.78 -13.77
C ALA A 88 7.84 16.25 -13.74
N VAL A 89 7.01 15.63 -12.89
CA VAL A 89 6.85 14.18 -12.80
C VAL A 89 5.39 13.82 -13.03
N THR A 90 5.13 12.91 -13.96
CA THR A 90 3.79 12.51 -14.37
C THR A 90 3.69 10.98 -14.56
N GLY A 91 2.46 10.46 -14.65
CA GLY A 91 2.20 9.04 -14.81
C GLY A 91 2.13 8.30 -13.47
N GLU A 92 2.65 7.08 -13.41
CA GLU A 92 2.51 6.13 -12.29
C GLU A 92 3.46 6.44 -11.12
N VAL A 93 3.25 7.62 -10.49
CA VAL A 93 3.92 8.05 -9.25
C VAL A 93 2.88 8.40 -8.19
N GLN A 94 3.27 8.36 -6.92
CA GLN A 94 2.34 8.65 -5.81
C GLN A 94 1.82 10.08 -5.86
N ARG A 95 2.69 11.03 -6.11
CA ARG A 95 2.37 12.46 -6.17
C ARG A 95 2.90 13.07 -7.47
N PRO A 96 2.13 13.02 -8.57
CA PRO A 96 2.50 13.73 -9.79
C PRO A 96 2.48 15.24 -9.56
N GLY A 97 3.39 15.94 -10.20
CA GLY A 97 3.47 17.41 -10.06
C GLY A 97 4.82 17.98 -10.44
N SER A 98 5.04 19.24 -10.10
CA SER A 98 6.30 19.94 -10.30
C SER A 98 7.14 19.91 -9.02
N TYR A 99 8.43 19.63 -9.15
CA TYR A 99 9.37 19.52 -8.06
C TYR A 99 10.55 20.45 -8.26
N MET A 100 10.93 21.13 -7.17
CA MET A 100 12.11 21.98 -7.15
C MET A 100 13.24 21.24 -6.45
N LEU A 101 14.35 21.04 -7.12
CA LEU A 101 15.50 20.26 -6.67
C LEU A 101 16.71 21.17 -6.51
N SER A 102 17.32 21.17 -5.32
CA SER A 102 18.58 21.86 -5.06
C SER A 102 19.71 20.84 -4.97
N ALA A 103 20.89 21.18 -5.52
CA ALA A 103 22.06 20.30 -5.51
C ALA A 103 22.65 20.06 -4.10
N THR A 104 22.24 20.86 -3.11
CA THR A 104 22.80 20.87 -1.74
C THR A 104 21.92 20.19 -0.70
N SER A 105 20.80 19.59 -1.08
CA SER A 105 19.86 18.97 -0.12
C SER A 105 20.27 17.56 0.24
N SER A 106 21.27 17.37 1.10
CA SER A 106 21.34 16.18 1.97
C SER A 106 20.30 16.35 3.06
N MET A 107 19.07 15.82 2.88
CA MET A 107 18.17 15.63 4.00
C MET A 107 18.67 14.46 4.82
N ASN A 108 19.46 14.72 5.85
CA ASN A 108 19.59 13.82 6.97
C ASN A 108 18.25 13.85 7.74
N ASN A 109 17.59 12.70 7.77
CA ASN A 109 16.34 12.44 8.46
C ASN A 109 16.45 12.48 10.01
N SER A 110 17.56 12.97 10.50
CA SER A 110 17.84 13.20 11.94
C SER A 110 17.94 14.69 12.11
N GLY A 111 16.96 15.32 12.77
CA GLY A 111 16.86 16.76 13.03
C GLY A 111 18.06 17.42 13.75
N MET A 112 19.27 17.02 13.41
CA MET A 112 20.53 17.62 13.81
C MET A 112 21.14 18.31 12.61
N THR A 113 21.04 19.63 12.60
CA THR A 113 21.84 20.50 11.72
C THR A 113 23.31 20.39 12.11
N THR A 114 24.02 19.43 11.56
CA THR A 114 25.48 19.52 11.50
C THR A 114 25.85 20.45 10.34
N PRO A 115 26.65 21.47 10.53
CA PRO A 115 27.19 22.25 9.41
C PRO A 115 28.17 21.33 8.66
N GLU A 116 27.63 20.71 7.59
CA GLU A 116 28.45 19.92 6.68
C GLU A 116 29.39 20.85 5.95
N VAL A 117 30.68 20.58 6.05
CA VAL A 117 31.73 21.22 5.27
C VAL A 117 31.28 21.27 3.82
N GLN A 118 31.11 22.48 3.29
CA GLN A 118 30.78 22.74 1.90
C GLN A 118 31.89 22.17 1.01
N GLY A 119 31.79 20.89 0.69
CA GLY A 119 32.59 20.27 -0.34
C GLY A 119 32.20 20.87 -1.68
N VAL A 120 33.13 21.54 -2.32
CA VAL A 120 33.05 22.01 -3.70
C VAL A 120 32.75 20.81 -4.60
N GLY A 121 31.51 20.69 -5.09
CA GLY A 121 31.11 19.58 -5.96
C GLY A 121 29.69 19.08 -5.70
N GLY A 122 28.69 19.96 -5.68
CA GLY A 122 27.28 19.59 -5.58
C GLY A 122 26.89 18.61 -6.69
N ARG A 123 26.52 17.38 -6.31
CA ARG A 123 26.04 16.37 -7.25
C ARG A 123 24.67 16.81 -7.78
N LEU A 124 24.52 16.85 -9.10
CA LEU A 124 23.20 17.15 -9.69
C LEU A 124 22.18 16.11 -9.25
N PRO A 125 20.93 16.51 -8.96
CA PRO A 125 19.87 15.56 -8.60
C PRO A 125 19.61 14.58 -9.74
N THR A 126 19.38 13.32 -9.37
CA THR A 126 19.14 12.22 -10.31
C THR A 126 17.65 11.89 -10.43
N LEU A 127 17.31 11.06 -11.41
CA LEU A 127 15.97 10.53 -11.61
C LEU A 127 15.42 9.84 -10.35
N THR A 128 16.20 8.95 -9.74
CA THR A 128 15.76 8.23 -8.53
C THR A 128 15.47 9.18 -7.38
N ARG A 129 16.23 10.27 -7.26
CA ARG A 129 16.02 11.28 -6.21
C ARG A 129 14.68 12.01 -6.37
N VAL A 130 14.31 12.41 -7.57
CA VAL A 130 13.02 13.07 -7.78
C VAL A 130 11.84 12.11 -7.60
N LEU A 131 12.01 10.84 -7.98
CA LEU A 131 11.01 9.82 -7.73
C LEU A 131 10.77 9.63 -6.23
N GLN A 132 11.82 9.59 -5.40
CA GLN A 132 11.67 9.58 -3.94
C GLN A 132 10.89 10.80 -3.42
N MET A 133 11.17 12.00 -3.94
CA MET A 133 10.43 13.22 -3.56
C MET A 133 8.97 13.17 -4.02
N ALA A 134 8.69 12.53 -5.15
CA ALA A 134 7.33 12.26 -5.64
C ALA A 134 6.59 11.19 -4.83
N GLY A 135 7.20 10.68 -3.75
CA GLY A 135 6.64 9.64 -2.90
C GLY A 135 6.81 8.22 -3.46
N GLY A 136 7.65 8.06 -4.47
CA GLY A 136 7.92 6.80 -5.16
C GLY A 136 6.97 6.50 -6.31
N ILE A 137 7.28 5.43 -7.02
CA ILE A 137 6.46 4.89 -8.11
C ILE A 137 5.30 4.05 -7.54
N THR A 138 4.21 3.94 -8.31
CA THR A 138 3.11 3.03 -7.96
C THR A 138 3.44 1.59 -8.37
N PRO A 139 2.78 0.57 -7.78
CA PRO A 139 2.92 -0.83 -8.24
C PRO A 139 2.46 -1.09 -9.68
N SER A 140 1.74 -0.16 -10.28
CA SER A 140 1.32 -0.23 -11.69
C SER A 140 2.29 0.45 -12.67
N ALA A 141 3.44 0.93 -12.19
CA ALA A 141 4.42 1.62 -13.01
C ALA A 141 5.19 0.64 -13.93
N ASP A 142 5.34 1.01 -15.19
CA ASP A 142 6.28 0.37 -16.09
C ASP A 142 7.66 1.03 -15.95
N VAL A 143 8.51 0.41 -15.14
CA VAL A 143 9.86 0.91 -14.83
C VAL A 143 10.87 0.68 -15.94
N ARG A 144 10.53 -0.18 -16.95
CA ARG A 144 11.40 -0.44 -18.11
C ARG A 144 11.27 0.62 -19.19
N GLN A 145 10.21 1.43 -19.14
CA GLN A 145 9.92 2.43 -20.17
C GLN A 145 9.76 3.83 -19.63
N VAL A 146 10.58 4.20 -18.65
CA VAL A 146 10.58 5.58 -18.12
C VAL A 146 11.09 6.54 -19.18
N LYS A 147 10.32 7.60 -19.43
CA LYS A 147 10.64 8.60 -20.48
C LYS A 147 10.95 9.94 -19.84
N ILE A 148 12.09 10.53 -20.21
CA ILE A 148 12.42 11.91 -19.86
C ILE A 148 12.42 12.75 -21.13
N ARG A 149 11.54 13.74 -21.14
CA ARG A 149 11.46 14.74 -22.19
C ARG A 149 12.28 15.95 -21.75
N ARG A 150 13.31 16.26 -22.55
CA ARG A 150 14.28 17.33 -22.28
C ARG A 150 14.32 18.31 -23.43
N GLN A 151 14.25 19.60 -23.11
CA GLN A 151 14.42 20.64 -24.13
C GLN A 151 15.90 20.79 -24.50
N GLY A 152 16.22 20.73 -25.79
CA GLY A 152 17.54 20.99 -26.30
C GLY A 152 17.79 22.50 -26.50
N GLY A 153 19.05 22.94 -26.45
CA GLY A 153 19.44 24.35 -26.59
C GLY A 153 19.03 24.98 -27.93
N ASN A 154 18.71 24.20 -28.96
CA ASN A 154 18.30 24.68 -30.28
C ASN A 154 16.79 24.60 -30.52
N GLY A 155 15.98 24.51 -29.46
CA GLY A 155 14.51 24.43 -29.56
C GLY A 155 13.99 23.03 -29.95
N GLY A 156 14.85 22.03 -30.12
CA GLY A 156 14.48 20.63 -30.34
C GLY A 156 14.18 19.95 -29.02
N GLU A 157 13.26 18.96 -29.06
CA GLU A 157 12.91 18.13 -27.93
C GLU A 157 13.63 16.77 -28.05
N LYS A 158 14.28 16.32 -26.96
CA LYS A 158 14.95 15.02 -26.91
C LYS A 158 14.21 14.14 -25.90
N ILE A 159 13.82 12.94 -26.32
CA ILE A 159 13.24 11.92 -25.45
C ILE A 159 14.33 10.93 -25.10
N LEU A 160 14.54 10.74 -23.80
CA LEU A 160 15.44 9.73 -23.24
C LEU A 160 14.58 8.61 -22.68
N ASN A 161 14.81 7.38 -23.12
CA ASN A 161 14.18 6.19 -22.55
C ASN A 161 15.15 5.56 -21.57
N LEU A 162 14.67 5.23 -20.39
CA LEU A 162 15.45 4.69 -19.27
C LEU A 162 14.78 3.43 -18.74
N ASP A 163 15.59 2.47 -18.36
CA ASP A 163 15.18 1.21 -17.77
C ASP A 163 15.62 1.16 -16.29
N LEU A 164 14.72 1.52 -15.37
CA LEU A 164 15.02 1.45 -13.93
C LEU A 164 15.05 0.01 -13.41
N TRP A 165 14.49 -0.95 -14.17
CA TRP A 165 14.62 -2.36 -13.83
C TRP A 165 16.07 -2.84 -14.04
N GLU A 166 16.71 -2.40 -15.10
CA GLU A 166 18.14 -2.68 -15.35
C GLU A 166 19.01 -2.09 -14.23
N LEU A 167 18.70 -0.88 -13.76
CA LEU A 167 19.36 -0.29 -12.60
C LEU A 167 19.27 -1.20 -11.36
N LEU A 168 18.11 -1.79 -11.07
CA LEU A 168 17.90 -2.67 -9.91
C LEU A 168 18.60 -4.01 -10.05
N GLN A 169 18.58 -4.60 -11.25
CA GLN A 169 19.12 -5.93 -11.46
C GLN A 169 20.66 -5.96 -11.64
N THR A 170 21.21 -4.97 -12.32
CA THR A 170 22.62 -4.95 -12.70
C THR A 170 23.42 -3.87 -11.98
N GLY A 171 22.75 -2.89 -11.36
CA GLY A 171 23.40 -1.72 -10.77
C GLY A 171 23.89 -0.72 -11.82
N ASP A 172 23.35 -0.73 -13.05
CA ASP A 172 23.76 0.18 -14.10
C ASP A 172 23.32 1.63 -13.83
N LEU A 173 24.25 2.40 -13.25
CA LEU A 173 24.02 3.81 -12.90
C LEU A 173 23.77 4.71 -14.12
N ARG A 174 23.97 4.23 -15.36
CA ARG A 174 23.65 4.99 -16.57
C ARG A 174 22.13 5.18 -16.71
N GLN A 175 21.32 4.36 -16.05
CA GLN A 175 19.87 4.47 -16.01
C GLN A 175 19.39 5.54 -15.01
N ASP A 176 20.22 5.90 -14.02
CA ASP A 176 19.91 6.98 -13.05
C ASP A 176 20.60 8.28 -13.47
N ILE A 177 20.08 8.88 -14.53
CA ILE A 177 20.68 10.09 -15.13
C ILE A 177 20.50 11.34 -14.26
N ALA A 178 21.45 12.28 -14.38
CA ALA A 178 21.33 13.60 -13.82
C ALA A 178 20.26 14.41 -14.56
N LEU A 179 19.38 15.04 -13.78
CA LEU A 179 18.27 15.85 -14.30
C LEU A 179 18.74 17.26 -14.66
N ARG A 180 18.00 17.88 -15.58
CA ARG A 180 18.17 19.28 -15.99
C ARG A 180 16.91 20.09 -15.72
N ASP A 181 17.08 21.39 -15.66
CA ASP A 181 15.99 22.33 -15.53
C ASP A 181 15.02 22.21 -16.71
N GLY A 182 13.71 22.10 -16.41
CA GLY A 182 12.67 21.91 -17.40
C GLY A 182 12.45 20.45 -17.86
N ASP A 183 13.17 19.46 -17.30
CA ASP A 183 12.91 18.05 -17.62
C ASP A 183 11.49 17.63 -17.22
N THR A 184 10.82 16.89 -18.09
CA THR A 184 9.54 16.25 -17.80
C THR A 184 9.71 14.73 -17.80
N ILE A 185 9.45 14.13 -16.65
CA ILE A 185 9.55 12.68 -16.42
C ILE A 185 8.17 12.08 -16.54
N TYR A 186 8.02 11.08 -17.38
CA TYR A 186 6.80 10.32 -17.56
C TYR A 186 7.03 8.85 -17.28
N ILE A 187 6.25 8.29 -16.35
CA ILE A 187 6.27 6.89 -15.99
C ILE A 187 4.98 6.26 -16.50
N PRO A 188 5.05 5.39 -17.53
CA PRO A 188 3.86 4.76 -18.07
C PRO A 188 3.29 3.71 -17.13
N THR A 189 2.05 3.31 -17.39
CA THR A 189 1.38 2.18 -16.73
C THR A 189 1.83 0.88 -17.36
N THR A 190 2.16 -0.14 -16.55
CA THR A 190 2.45 -1.48 -17.06
C THR A 190 1.19 -2.15 -17.62
N THR A 191 1.34 -2.85 -18.72
CA THR A 191 0.27 -3.67 -19.31
C THR A 191 0.28 -5.10 -18.77
N GLU A 192 1.43 -5.55 -18.23
CA GLU A 192 1.61 -6.90 -17.70
C GLU A 192 1.90 -6.82 -16.19
N HIS A 193 1.14 -7.58 -15.41
CA HIS A 193 1.39 -7.71 -13.98
C HIS A 193 2.26 -8.90 -13.70
N ASN A 194 3.51 -8.64 -13.35
CA ASN A 194 4.40 -9.63 -12.76
C ASN A 194 4.51 -9.36 -11.26
N ALA A 195 3.85 -10.18 -10.45
CA ALA A 195 3.83 -10.00 -9.01
C ALA A 195 5.21 -10.15 -8.35
N VAL A 196 6.10 -10.98 -8.92
CA VAL A 196 7.49 -11.12 -8.46
C VAL A 196 8.25 -9.81 -8.69
N GLU A 197 8.13 -9.21 -9.88
CA GLU A 197 8.75 -7.91 -10.18
C GLU A 197 8.18 -6.82 -9.28
N SER A 198 6.87 -6.79 -9.08
CA SER A 198 6.20 -5.82 -8.20
C SER A 198 6.73 -5.92 -6.77
N SER A 199 6.98 -7.12 -6.24
CA SER A 199 7.55 -7.31 -4.89
C SER A 199 8.99 -6.80 -4.78
N GLN A 200 9.80 -6.95 -5.83
CA GLN A 200 11.17 -6.43 -5.87
C GLN A 200 11.19 -4.89 -6.00
N LEU A 201 10.27 -4.34 -6.78
CA LEU A 201 10.15 -2.89 -6.94
C LEU A 201 9.85 -2.16 -5.63
N ILE A 202 9.13 -2.79 -4.69
CA ILE A 202 8.77 -2.19 -3.40
C ILE A 202 9.98 -1.99 -2.50
N THR A 203 10.97 -2.86 -2.62
CA THR A 203 12.21 -2.75 -1.84
C THR A 203 13.19 -1.75 -2.44
N ALA A 204 12.89 -1.22 -3.63
CA ALA A 204 13.73 -0.25 -4.30
C ALA A 204 13.71 1.11 -3.59
N ASN A 205 14.83 1.83 -3.61
CA ASN A 205 14.96 3.15 -2.99
C ASN A 205 13.97 4.20 -3.52
N PHE A 206 13.46 4.02 -4.74
CA PHE A 206 12.47 4.88 -5.38
C PHE A 206 11.05 4.33 -5.33
N ALA A 207 10.83 3.24 -4.57
CA ALA A 207 9.49 2.72 -4.32
C ALA A 207 8.68 3.64 -3.41
N SER A 208 7.37 3.50 -3.45
CA SER A 208 6.50 4.27 -2.57
C SER A 208 6.66 3.80 -1.12
N ASN A 209 6.91 4.73 -0.21
CA ASN A 209 6.78 4.49 1.22
C ASN A 209 5.30 4.54 1.59
N ASN A 210 4.62 3.40 1.52
CA ASN A 210 3.18 3.26 1.79
C ASN A 210 2.84 3.30 3.30
N ASN A 211 3.42 4.24 4.05
CA ASN A 211 3.04 4.44 5.46
C ASN A 211 1.72 5.20 5.62
N GLN A 212 1.12 5.65 4.53
CA GLN A 212 -0.17 6.35 4.59
C GLN A 212 -1.33 5.35 4.48
N PRO A 213 -2.41 5.58 5.24
CA PRO A 213 -3.64 4.79 5.10
C PRO A 213 -4.16 4.82 3.67
N ILE A 214 -4.61 3.67 3.17
CA ILE A 214 -5.30 3.58 1.89
C ILE A 214 -6.76 3.20 2.08
N ASN A 215 -7.65 3.77 1.28
CA ASN A 215 -9.06 3.41 1.22
C ASN A 215 -9.29 2.50 0.02
N ILE A 216 -9.89 1.36 0.29
CA ILE A 216 -10.24 0.35 -0.72
C ILE A 216 -11.71 -0.05 -0.56
N ALA A 217 -12.29 -0.64 -1.57
CA ALA A 217 -13.59 -1.29 -1.48
C ALA A 217 -13.39 -2.82 -1.50
N VAL A 218 -14.12 -3.54 -0.64
CA VAL A 218 -14.17 -5.01 -0.68
C VAL A 218 -15.63 -5.42 -0.85
N VAL A 219 -15.93 -6.18 -1.90
CA VAL A 219 -17.30 -6.55 -2.23
C VAL A 219 -17.45 -8.05 -2.55
N GLY A 220 -18.67 -8.55 -2.49
CA GLY A 220 -18.97 -9.95 -2.80
C GLY A 220 -19.02 -10.85 -1.58
N ALA A 221 -18.40 -12.03 -1.66
CA ALA A 221 -18.51 -13.09 -0.66
C ALA A 221 -17.58 -12.89 0.55
N VAL A 222 -17.70 -11.74 1.22
CA VAL A 222 -17.00 -11.38 2.47
C VAL A 222 -18.00 -11.08 3.57
N ASN A 223 -17.58 -11.16 4.84
CA ASN A 223 -18.50 -10.97 5.97
C ASN A 223 -18.96 -9.51 6.15
N ARG A 224 -18.13 -8.55 5.80
CA ARG A 224 -18.43 -7.10 5.89
C ARG A 224 -18.04 -6.40 4.59
N PRO A 225 -18.90 -6.50 3.54
CA PRO A 225 -18.65 -5.78 2.29
C PRO A 225 -18.78 -4.27 2.51
N GLY A 226 -17.99 -3.49 1.78
CA GLY A 226 -18.00 -2.04 1.85
C GLY A 226 -16.61 -1.42 1.68
N THR A 227 -16.49 -0.15 2.03
CA THR A 227 -15.20 0.56 2.02
C THR A 227 -14.46 0.31 3.32
N HIS A 228 -13.15 0.04 3.20
CA HIS A 228 -12.26 -0.20 4.32
C HIS A 228 -11.02 0.66 4.21
N THR A 229 -10.58 1.21 5.34
CA THR A 229 -9.30 1.90 5.45
C THR A 229 -8.27 0.91 5.99
N LEU A 230 -7.19 0.70 5.23
CA LEU A 230 -6.04 -0.07 5.65
C LEU A 230 -5.00 0.87 6.22
N THR A 231 -4.63 0.66 7.48
CA THR A 231 -3.62 1.40 8.21
C THR A 231 -2.52 0.46 8.64
N LEU A 232 -1.27 0.92 8.60
CA LEU A 232 -0.16 0.21 9.23
C LEU A 232 -0.18 0.55 10.71
N GLU A 233 -0.49 -0.43 11.53
CA GLU A 233 -0.31 -0.29 12.97
C GLU A 233 1.16 -0.54 13.29
N VAL A 234 1.88 0.54 13.57
CA VAL A 234 3.21 0.45 14.18
C VAL A 234 2.99 0.07 15.64
N SER A 235 3.10 -1.21 15.97
CA SER A 235 3.11 -1.67 17.35
C SER A 235 4.38 -1.21 18.05
N GLY A 236 4.32 -0.03 18.66
CA GLY A 236 5.46 0.60 19.32
C GLY A 236 5.06 1.69 20.29
N GLN A 237 4.00 1.49 21.08
CA GLN A 237 3.80 2.21 22.34
C GLN A 237 2.97 1.35 23.28
N LEU A 238 3.69 0.63 24.14
CA LEU A 238 3.14 0.17 25.42
C LEU A 238 2.80 1.44 26.22
N SER A 239 1.53 1.78 26.28
CA SER A 239 1.06 2.69 27.32
C SER A 239 1.10 1.95 28.65
N PRO A 240 1.88 2.40 29.65
CA PRO A 240 2.05 1.68 30.92
C PRO A 240 0.83 1.70 31.82
N GLU A 241 -0.31 2.25 31.40
CA GLU A 241 -1.38 2.63 32.34
C GLU A 241 -2.74 1.93 32.17
N SER A 242 -2.91 0.99 31.29
CA SER A 242 -4.15 0.21 31.26
C SER A 242 -3.88 -1.26 30.99
N GLY A 243 -3.91 -2.06 32.05
CA GLY A 243 -3.75 -3.51 32.03
C GLY A 243 -4.93 -4.26 31.39
N GLN A 244 -5.40 -3.85 30.22
CA GLN A 244 -6.33 -4.61 29.40
C GLN A 244 -5.67 -4.91 28.05
N PRO A 245 -5.70 -6.18 27.61
CA PRO A 245 -5.31 -6.52 26.24
C PRO A 245 -6.36 -5.90 25.31
N SER A 246 -5.98 -4.84 24.60
CA SER A 246 -6.75 -4.41 23.45
C SER A 246 -6.64 -5.51 22.38
N ASP A 247 -7.79 -6.04 21.91
CA ASP A 247 -7.92 -6.93 20.77
C ASP A 247 -7.48 -6.24 19.45
N GLY A 248 -6.31 -5.63 19.46
CA GLY A 248 -5.62 -5.16 18.28
C GLY A 248 -4.92 -6.34 17.63
N VAL A 249 -5.42 -6.81 16.51
CA VAL A 249 -4.70 -7.74 15.65
C VAL A 249 -3.35 -7.13 15.31
N ILE A 250 -2.30 -7.63 15.95
CA ILE A 250 -0.91 -7.28 15.64
C ILE A 250 -0.61 -7.85 14.26
N LEU A 251 -0.89 -7.10 13.22
CA LEU A 251 -0.33 -7.36 11.90
C LEU A 251 1.11 -6.87 11.97
N SER A 252 2.03 -7.80 12.15
CA SER A 252 3.46 -7.53 12.03
C SER A 252 3.71 -6.89 10.69
N ALA A 253 4.02 -5.59 10.69
CA ALA A 253 4.29 -4.83 9.50
C ALA A 253 5.64 -5.27 8.93
N SER A 254 5.66 -6.27 8.08
CA SER A 254 6.72 -6.43 7.11
C SER A 254 6.55 -5.34 6.07
N GLY A 255 7.24 -4.21 6.25
CA GLY A 255 7.50 -3.27 5.17
C GLY A 255 6.35 -2.49 4.55
N GLY A 256 5.27 -2.16 5.28
CA GLY A 256 4.33 -1.14 4.80
C GLY A 256 3.48 -1.50 3.56
N ILE A 257 3.21 -2.75 3.30
CA ILE A 257 2.52 -3.23 2.09
C ILE A 257 1.11 -3.66 2.45
N PHE A 258 0.11 -3.15 1.76
CA PHE A 258 -1.26 -3.60 1.86
C PHE A 258 -1.58 -4.62 0.77
N THR A 259 -2.11 -5.79 1.16
CA THR A 259 -2.37 -6.91 0.25
C THR A 259 -3.85 -7.29 0.19
N VAL A 260 -4.21 -8.13 -0.79
CA VAL A 260 -5.57 -8.66 -0.95
C VAL A 260 -5.99 -9.46 0.29
N THR A 261 -5.11 -10.29 0.84
CA THR A 261 -5.42 -11.08 2.05
C THR A 261 -5.70 -10.20 3.26
N GLN A 262 -4.94 -9.11 3.45
CA GLN A 262 -5.17 -8.13 4.51
C GLN A 262 -6.50 -7.39 4.33
N ALA A 263 -6.85 -7.02 3.09
CA ALA A 263 -8.11 -6.37 2.79
C ALA A 263 -9.30 -7.27 3.12
N ILE A 264 -9.23 -8.54 2.71
CA ILE A 264 -10.26 -9.53 3.02
C ILE A 264 -10.35 -9.75 4.53
N LYS A 265 -9.23 -9.86 5.24
CA LYS A 265 -9.21 -9.97 6.70
C LYS A 265 -9.85 -8.76 7.37
N ARG A 266 -9.57 -7.54 6.89
CA ARG A 266 -10.20 -6.31 7.39
C ARG A 266 -11.70 -6.29 7.13
N ALA A 267 -12.17 -6.89 6.03
CA ALA A 267 -13.58 -7.11 5.74
C ALA A 267 -14.21 -8.26 6.56
N GLY A 268 -13.52 -8.73 7.61
CA GLY A 268 -13.99 -9.79 8.50
C GLY A 268 -13.83 -11.20 7.93
N GLY A 269 -13.00 -11.37 6.91
CA GLY A 269 -12.74 -12.63 6.22
C GLY A 269 -13.81 -12.99 5.18
N ILE A 270 -13.52 -14.05 4.45
CA ILE A 270 -14.42 -14.59 3.42
C ILE A 270 -15.61 -15.33 4.03
N THR A 271 -16.69 -15.43 3.25
CA THR A 271 -17.80 -16.33 3.57
C THR A 271 -17.51 -17.75 3.06
N PRO A 272 -18.18 -18.79 3.60
CA PRO A 272 -17.99 -20.18 3.15
C PRO A 272 -18.35 -20.44 1.67
N GLN A 273 -18.94 -19.47 1.00
CA GLN A 273 -19.34 -19.55 -0.41
C GLN A 273 -18.44 -18.71 -1.30
N ALA A 274 -17.31 -18.22 -0.80
CA ALA A 274 -16.37 -17.45 -1.58
C ALA A 274 -15.63 -18.32 -2.59
N ASP A 275 -15.53 -17.84 -3.83
CA ASP A 275 -14.62 -18.39 -4.82
C ASP A 275 -13.26 -17.68 -4.68
N ILE A 276 -12.32 -18.37 -4.05
CA ILE A 276 -10.98 -17.83 -3.80
C ILE A 276 -10.02 -18.01 -4.96
N ARG A 277 -10.42 -18.72 -6.02
CA ARG A 277 -9.62 -18.93 -7.23
C ARG A 277 -9.78 -17.83 -8.26
N ASN A 278 -10.89 -17.08 -8.17
CA ASN A 278 -11.25 -16.07 -9.15
C ASN A 278 -11.50 -14.70 -8.51
N ILE A 279 -10.74 -14.34 -7.47
CA ILE A 279 -10.81 -13.02 -6.87
C ILE A 279 -10.29 -12.00 -7.88
N GLN A 280 -10.95 -10.86 -7.99
CA GLN A 280 -10.60 -9.81 -8.92
C GLN A 280 -10.24 -8.54 -8.17
N VAL A 281 -9.12 -7.93 -8.51
CA VAL A 281 -8.76 -6.58 -8.10
C VAL A 281 -8.97 -5.65 -9.27
N ARG A 282 -9.90 -4.72 -9.11
CA ARG A 282 -10.19 -3.69 -10.10
C ARG A 282 -9.54 -2.39 -9.67
N ARG A 283 -8.67 -1.88 -10.51
CA ARG A 283 -7.82 -0.71 -10.26
C ARG A 283 -8.01 0.33 -11.33
N LEU A 284 -8.23 1.57 -10.93
CA LEU A 284 -8.18 2.70 -11.84
C LEU A 284 -6.75 3.26 -11.86
N THR A 285 -6.10 3.17 -13.02
CA THR A 285 -4.74 3.69 -13.20
C THR A 285 -4.73 5.22 -13.23
N ARG A 286 -3.57 5.84 -13.03
CA ARG A 286 -3.40 7.30 -13.15
C ARG A 286 -3.69 7.83 -14.55
N THR A 287 -3.58 6.98 -15.56
CA THR A 287 -3.93 7.31 -16.95
C THR A 287 -5.43 7.22 -17.24
N GLY A 288 -6.25 6.82 -16.25
CA GLY A 288 -7.71 6.71 -16.38
C GLY A 288 -8.19 5.39 -17.01
N THR A 289 -7.30 4.44 -17.25
CA THR A 289 -7.66 3.10 -17.71
C THR A 289 -8.00 2.21 -16.53
N GLU A 290 -9.02 1.36 -16.68
CA GLU A 290 -9.36 0.35 -15.69
C GLU A 290 -8.54 -0.91 -15.96
N GLN A 291 -7.88 -1.40 -14.91
CA GLN A 291 -7.07 -2.60 -14.94
C GLN A 291 -7.72 -3.65 -14.03
N GLN A 292 -7.85 -4.87 -14.53
CA GLN A 292 -8.40 -5.99 -13.78
C GLN A 292 -7.32 -7.04 -13.58
N ILE A 293 -7.05 -7.37 -12.32
CA ILE A 293 -6.04 -8.35 -11.91
C ILE A 293 -6.79 -9.53 -11.28
N THR A 294 -6.58 -10.72 -11.82
CA THR A 294 -7.14 -11.95 -11.25
C THR A 294 -6.17 -12.53 -10.23
N VAL A 295 -6.70 -12.92 -9.08
CA VAL A 295 -5.95 -13.46 -7.93
C VAL A 295 -6.50 -14.84 -7.59
N ASP A 296 -5.61 -15.82 -7.48
CA ASP A 296 -5.91 -17.19 -7.08
C ASP A 296 -5.32 -17.48 -5.69
N LEU A 297 -6.09 -17.20 -4.63
CA LEU A 297 -5.65 -17.47 -3.26
C LEU A 297 -5.58 -18.96 -2.92
N TRP A 298 -6.14 -19.84 -3.75
CA TRP A 298 -5.98 -21.28 -3.61
C TRP A 298 -4.53 -21.70 -3.88
N LYS A 299 -3.90 -21.11 -4.90
CA LYS A 299 -2.47 -21.32 -5.17
C LYS A 299 -1.59 -20.82 -4.03
N LEU A 300 -1.96 -19.70 -3.42
CA LEU A 300 -1.25 -19.22 -2.22
C LEU A 300 -1.30 -20.25 -1.08
N LEU A 301 -2.44 -20.90 -0.85
CA LEU A 301 -2.62 -21.89 0.21
C LEU A 301 -1.93 -23.23 -0.08
N GLN A 302 -2.04 -23.74 -1.31
CA GLN A 302 -1.57 -25.08 -1.67
C GLN A 302 -0.11 -25.10 -2.11
N GLU A 303 0.31 -24.10 -2.88
CA GLU A 303 1.63 -24.06 -3.50
C GLU A 303 2.57 -23.08 -2.78
N GLY A 304 2.03 -22.26 -1.86
CA GLY A 304 2.80 -21.19 -1.22
C GLY A 304 3.16 -20.06 -2.18
N ASP A 305 2.40 -19.91 -3.30
CA ASP A 305 2.66 -18.86 -4.29
C ASP A 305 2.26 -17.50 -3.75
N VAL A 306 3.21 -16.83 -3.08
CA VAL A 306 3.02 -15.49 -2.51
C VAL A 306 2.74 -14.42 -3.56
N SER A 307 3.01 -14.71 -4.85
CA SER A 307 2.71 -13.78 -5.93
C SER A 307 1.21 -13.54 -6.12
N GLN A 308 0.38 -14.47 -5.64
CA GLN A 308 -1.07 -14.35 -5.67
C GLN A 308 -1.60 -13.34 -4.64
N ASP A 309 -0.84 -12.98 -3.61
CA ASP A 309 -1.26 -11.94 -2.66
C ASP A 309 -0.91 -10.54 -3.17
N VAL A 310 -1.65 -10.11 -4.17
CA VAL A 310 -1.42 -8.86 -4.91
C VAL A 310 -1.53 -7.64 -3.99
N MET A 311 -0.60 -6.70 -4.18
CA MET A 311 -0.62 -5.44 -3.46
C MET A 311 -1.71 -4.50 -3.92
N LEU A 312 -2.31 -3.85 -2.93
CA LEU A 312 -3.40 -2.89 -3.12
C LEU A 312 -2.91 -1.45 -3.12
N GLN A 313 -3.62 -0.63 -3.87
CA GLN A 313 -3.43 0.81 -3.97
C GLN A 313 -4.67 1.56 -3.51
N GLN A 314 -4.52 2.86 -3.28
CA GLN A 314 -5.63 3.76 -2.99
C GLN A 314 -6.70 3.68 -4.10
N GLY A 315 -7.94 3.38 -3.71
CA GLY A 315 -9.08 3.31 -4.62
C GLY A 315 -9.33 1.95 -5.28
N ASP A 316 -8.52 0.92 -4.98
CA ASP A 316 -8.74 -0.43 -5.49
C ASP A 316 -10.07 -1.01 -5.01
N THR A 317 -10.70 -1.83 -5.86
CA THR A 317 -11.88 -2.62 -5.51
C THR A 317 -11.55 -4.10 -5.57
N VAL A 318 -11.59 -4.78 -4.43
CA VAL A 318 -11.43 -6.24 -4.33
C VAL A 318 -12.80 -6.90 -4.43
N ILE A 319 -13.00 -7.72 -5.43
CA ILE A 319 -14.24 -8.43 -5.72
C ILE A 319 -14.02 -9.91 -5.41
N VAL A 320 -14.73 -10.43 -4.42
CA VAL A 320 -14.70 -11.85 -4.06
C VAL A 320 -15.97 -12.50 -4.59
N PRO A 321 -15.91 -13.28 -5.70
CA PRO A 321 -17.10 -13.91 -6.27
C PRO A 321 -17.65 -15.01 -5.36
N LYS A 322 -18.88 -15.45 -5.65
CA LYS A 322 -19.47 -16.64 -5.03
C LYS A 322 -19.13 -17.87 -5.86
N ALA A 323 -18.71 -18.94 -5.21
CA ALA A 323 -18.51 -20.24 -5.85
C ALA A 323 -19.84 -20.78 -6.39
N THR A 324 -19.81 -21.29 -7.60
CA THR A 324 -20.98 -21.93 -8.23
C THR A 324 -21.16 -23.37 -7.78
N THR A 325 -20.09 -24.05 -7.39
CA THR A 325 -20.09 -25.41 -6.84
C THR A 325 -19.31 -25.41 -5.52
N ALA A 326 -19.95 -25.87 -4.43
CA ALA A 326 -19.29 -25.98 -3.14
C ALA A 326 -18.66 -27.39 -3.01
N GLU A 327 -17.37 -27.52 -3.18
CA GLU A 327 -16.63 -28.72 -2.83
C GLU A 327 -16.35 -28.73 -1.32
N THR A 328 -16.81 -29.78 -0.62
CA THR A 328 -16.89 -29.81 0.85
C THR A 328 -15.51 -29.88 1.52
N GLU A 329 -14.51 -30.45 0.86
CA GLU A 329 -13.16 -30.60 1.40
C GLU A 329 -12.38 -29.30 1.36
N GLU A 330 -12.47 -28.55 0.27
CA GLU A 330 -11.84 -27.23 0.11
C GLU A 330 -12.32 -26.23 1.17
N ASN A 331 -13.59 -26.27 1.54
CA ASN A 331 -14.16 -25.41 2.58
C ASN A 331 -13.51 -25.57 3.97
N SER A 332 -12.88 -26.71 4.23
CA SER A 332 -12.19 -26.95 5.52
C SER A 332 -10.85 -26.24 5.60
N GLU A 333 -10.08 -26.28 4.54
CA GLU A 333 -8.75 -25.65 4.46
C GLU A 333 -8.88 -24.13 4.38
N VAL A 334 -9.84 -23.67 3.58
CA VAL A 334 -10.16 -22.26 3.46
C VAL A 334 -10.60 -21.65 4.79
N ALA A 335 -11.32 -22.41 5.62
CA ALA A 335 -11.82 -21.91 6.90
C ALA A 335 -10.71 -21.60 7.93
N VAL A 336 -9.52 -22.17 7.78
CA VAL A 336 -8.36 -21.92 8.67
C VAL A 336 -7.31 -21.02 8.04
N ALA A 337 -7.56 -20.54 6.81
CA ALA A 337 -6.63 -19.66 6.11
C ALA A 337 -6.49 -18.29 6.79
N SER A 338 -5.36 -17.64 6.60
CA SER A 338 -5.04 -16.34 7.22
C SER A 338 -6.02 -15.20 6.86
N PHE A 339 -6.74 -15.34 5.75
CA PHE A 339 -7.76 -14.41 5.28
C PHE A 339 -9.19 -14.83 5.64
N SER A 340 -9.37 -15.93 6.38
CA SER A 340 -10.65 -16.36 6.94
C SER A 340 -10.92 -15.66 8.28
N PRO A 341 -12.18 -15.66 8.77
CA PRO A 341 -12.48 -15.12 10.09
C PRO A 341 -11.67 -15.85 11.17
N ASP A 342 -11.04 -15.12 12.06
CA ASP A 342 -10.28 -15.71 13.17
C ASP A 342 -11.19 -16.42 14.18
N THR A 343 -12.44 -15.99 14.29
CA THR A 343 -13.44 -16.53 15.21
C THR A 343 -14.84 -16.50 14.60
N LEU A 344 -15.68 -17.42 15.07
CA LEU A 344 -17.10 -17.47 14.77
C LEU A 344 -17.89 -17.13 16.04
N LYS A 345 -18.93 -16.32 15.89
CA LYS A 345 -19.89 -16.05 16.94
C LYS A 345 -21.10 -16.97 16.74
N ILE A 346 -21.39 -17.82 17.71
CA ILE A 346 -22.57 -18.70 17.72
C ILE A 346 -23.41 -18.42 18.96
N ASN A 347 -24.68 -18.78 18.92
CA ASN A 347 -25.58 -18.65 20.07
C ASN A 347 -26.12 -20.03 20.43
N ILE A 348 -26.05 -20.39 21.74
CA ILE A 348 -26.59 -21.64 22.27
C ILE A 348 -27.66 -21.28 23.27
N VAL A 349 -28.88 -21.74 23.03
CA VAL A 349 -30.04 -21.42 23.87
C VAL A 349 -30.81 -22.66 24.28
N GLY A 350 -31.56 -22.58 25.37
CA GLY A 350 -32.37 -23.66 25.90
C GLY A 350 -31.71 -24.42 27.07
N GLU A 351 -31.94 -25.74 27.16
CA GLU A 351 -31.57 -26.54 28.32
C GLU A 351 -30.12 -27.05 28.24
N VAL A 352 -29.16 -26.08 28.18
CA VAL A 352 -27.71 -26.35 28.35
C VAL A 352 -27.23 -25.72 29.66
N VAL A 353 -26.07 -26.14 30.15
CA VAL A 353 -25.52 -25.67 31.42
C VAL A 353 -25.20 -24.16 31.33
N SER A 354 -24.56 -23.74 30.25
CA SER A 354 -24.10 -22.36 30.01
C SER A 354 -24.66 -21.82 28.69
N PRO A 355 -25.93 -21.37 28.65
CA PRO A 355 -26.51 -20.78 27.44
C PRO A 355 -25.95 -19.40 27.18
N GLY A 356 -25.99 -18.93 25.92
CA GLY A 356 -25.60 -17.61 25.51
C GLY A 356 -24.77 -17.58 24.25
N ALA A 357 -24.22 -16.40 23.93
CA ALA A 357 -23.29 -16.21 22.83
C ALA A 357 -21.92 -16.82 23.18
N LYS A 358 -21.34 -17.55 22.26
CA LYS A 358 -20.01 -18.12 22.37
C LYS A 358 -19.17 -17.68 21.18
N ILE A 359 -17.90 -17.38 21.44
CA ILE A 359 -16.91 -17.08 20.40
C ILE A 359 -16.05 -18.34 20.27
N VAL A 360 -16.04 -18.92 19.08
CA VAL A 360 -15.40 -20.22 18.82
C VAL A 360 -14.48 -20.10 17.58
N PRO A 361 -13.46 -20.97 17.46
CA PRO A 361 -12.60 -20.99 16.30
C PRO A 361 -13.33 -21.45 15.03
N PRO A 362 -12.78 -21.19 13.83
CA PRO A 362 -13.27 -21.76 12.57
C PRO A 362 -13.32 -23.30 12.62
N ASN A 363 -14.17 -23.90 11.81
CA ASN A 363 -14.40 -25.36 11.76
C ASN A 363 -14.96 -25.98 13.05
N PHE A 364 -15.46 -25.19 13.98
CA PHE A 364 -16.09 -25.70 15.21
C PHE A 364 -17.35 -26.46 14.88
N SER A 365 -17.49 -27.64 15.44
CA SER A 365 -18.64 -28.54 15.19
C SER A 365 -19.77 -28.34 16.20
N LEU A 366 -20.96 -28.87 15.87
CA LEU A 366 -22.11 -28.85 16.75
C LEU A 366 -21.81 -29.53 18.08
N ASN A 367 -21.15 -30.72 18.06
CA ASN A 367 -20.82 -31.46 19.28
C ASN A 367 -19.85 -30.68 20.18
N GLN A 368 -18.84 -30.05 19.58
CA GLN A 368 -17.91 -29.19 20.32
C GLN A 368 -18.64 -28.01 20.96
N ALA A 369 -19.58 -27.39 20.26
CA ALA A 369 -20.37 -26.28 20.78
C ALA A 369 -21.24 -26.68 21.98
N LEU A 370 -21.83 -27.89 21.95
CA LEU A 370 -22.57 -28.41 23.08
C LEU A 370 -21.67 -28.67 24.29
N VAL A 371 -20.46 -29.21 24.07
CA VAL A 371 -19.46 -29.37 25.13
C VAL A 371 -19.02 -28.05 25.71
N GLU A 372 -18.76 -27.03 24.85
CA GLU A 372 -18.40 -25.68 25.27
C GLU A 372 -19.50 -24.98 26.08
N ALA A 373 -20.76 -25.36 25.83
CA ALA A 373 -21.90 -24.90 26.64
C ALA A 373 -22.05 -25.68 27.98
N GLY A 374 -21.08 -26.52 28.33
CA GLY A 374 -21.11 -27.35 29.54
C GLY A 374 -22.02 -28.58 29.43
N GLY A 375 -22.46 -28.92 28.20
CA GLY A 375 -23.36 -30.08 27.98
C GLY A 375 -24.82 -29.77 28.25
N PHE A 376 -25.60 -30.85 28.28
CA PHE A 376 -27.04 -30.83 28.52
C PHE A 376 -27.36 -30.69 30.02
N LYS A 377 -28.41 -29.94 30.36
CA LYS A 377 -28.94 -29.94 31.73
C LYS A 377 -29.56 -31.29 32.04
N GLU A 378 -29.07 -31.95 33.10
CA GLU A 378 -29.56 -33.25 33.51
C GLU A 378 -31.08 -33.24 33.80
N GLY A 379 -31.78 -34.29 33.33
CA GLY A 379 -33.20 -34.49 33.55
C GLY A 379 -34.13 -33.49 32.84
N ARG A 380 -33.60 -32.41 32.21
CA ARG A 380 -34.41 -31.38 31.57
C ARG A 380 -34.22 -31.28 30.07
N ALA A 381 -33.03 -31.48 29.57
CA ALA A 381 -32.69 -31.34 28.16
C ALA A 381 -33.13 -32.54 27.30
N ASN A 382 -33.56 -32.26 26.09
CA ASN A 382 -33.73 -33.27 25.06
C ASN A 382 -32.36 -33.67 24.52
N GLN A 383 -31.85 -34.82 24.92
CA GLN A 383 -30.55 -35.35 24.49
C GLN A 383 -30.59 -36.10 23.16
N LYS A 384 -31.79 -36.27 22.54
CA LYS A 384 -31.93 -37.03 21.30
C LYS A 384 -31.66 -36.17 20.06
N GLN A 385 -32.06 -34.88 20.14
CA GLN A 385 -31.95 -33.96 19.00
C GLN A 385 -31.85 -32.52 19.46
N VAL A 386 -31.17 -31.71 18.67
CA VAL A 386 -31.14 -30.23 18.78
C VAL A 386 -31.61 -29.62 17.50
N GLU A 387 -32.03 -28.38 17.55
CA GLU A 387 -32.37 -27.60 16.35
C GLU A 387 -31.24 -26.61 16.04
N LEU A 388 -30.74 -26.68 14.82
CA LEU A 388 -29.80 -25.74 14.27
C LEU A 388 -30.57 -24.72 13.37
N ILE A 389 -30.52 -23.46 13.76
CA ILE A 389 -31.10 -22.34 13.01
C ILE A 389 -29.95 -21.57 12.37
N ARG A 390 -29.98 -21.44 11.05
CA ARG A 390 -28.97 -20.77 10.27
C ARG A 390 -29.58 -19.67 9.39
N LEU A 391 -29.04 -18.46 9.52
CA LEU A 391 -29.39 -17.35 8.65
C LEU A 391 -28.48 -17.36 7.42
N HIS A 392 -29.06 -17.45 6.24
CA HIS A 392 -28.33 -17.37 4.98
C HIS A 392 -28.12 -15.93 4.54
N PRO A 393 -27.05 -15.62 3.75
CA PRO A 393 -26.78 -14.27 3.26
C PRO A 393 -27.88 -13.66 2.39
N ASN A 394 -28.76 -14.49 1.80
CA ASN A 394 -29.94 -14.05 1.05
C ASN A 394 -31.13 -13.69 1.94
N GLY A 395 -30.96 -13.70 3.27
CA GLY A 395 -32.01 -13.40 4.24
C GLY A 395 -32.92 -14.58 4.58
N THR A 396 -32.75 -15.74 3.96
CA THR A 396 -33.54 -16.93 4.31
C THR A 396 -33.02 -17.57 5.58
N VAL A 397 -33.95 -18.19 6.34
CA VAL A 397 -33.61 -18.93 7.57
C VAL A 397 -33.87 -20.41 7.34
N SER A 398 -32.84 -21.23 7.52
CA SER A 398 -32.98 -22.67 7.56
C SER A 398 -33.07 -23.17 9.00
N ARG A 399 -33.97 -24.12 9.24
CA ARG A 399 -34.11 -24.84 10.50
C ARG A 399 -33.91 -26.32 10.26
N ARG A 400 -32.98 -26.93 10.99
CA ARG A 400 -32.68 -28.35 10.86
C ARG A 400 -32.71 -28.97 12.24
N GLN A 401 -33.46 -30.06 12.37
CA GLN A 401 -33.36 -30.93 13.55
C GLN A 401 -32.22 -31.92 13.32
N ILE A 402 -31.26 -31.91 14.22
CA ILE A 402 -30.03 -32.70 14.13
C ILE A 402 -30.05 -33.74 15.25
N PRO A 403 -30.05 -35.03 14.92
CA PRO A 403 -29.93 -36.07 15.92
C PRO A 403 -28.55 -36.03 16.60
N ILE A 404 -28.53 -36.11 17.91
CA ILE A 404 -27.28 -36.03 18.68
C ILE A 404 -26.58 -37.37 18.73
N ASN A 405 -25.36 -37.36 18.25
CA ASN A 405 -24.39 -38.44 18.43
C ASN A 405 -23.03 -37.82 18.80
N LEU A 406 -22.74 -37.76 20.08
CA LEU A 406 -21.51 -37.14 20.59
C LEU A 406 -20.21 -37.81 20.13
N SER A 407 -20.32 -39.06 19.68
CA SER A 407 -19.20 -39.87 19.15
C SER A 407 -19.03 -39.71 17.64
N ALA A 408 -19.96 -39.00 16.98
CA ALA A 408 -19.88 -38.78 15.53
C ALA A 408 -18.74 -37.89 15.14
N GLN A 409 -18.01 -38.27 14.10
CA GLN A 409 -17.08 -37.36 13.41
C GLN A 409 -17.86 -36.20 12.77
N VAL A 410 -17.15 -35.18 12.37
CA VAL A 410 -17.74 -34.01 11.67
C VAL A 410 -18.40 -34.47 10.38
N ASN A 411 -19.71 -34.24 10.27
CA ASN A 411 -20.53 -34.55 9.09
C ASN A 411 -21.77 -33.65 9.08
N GLU A 412 -22.38 -33.47 7.93
CA GLU A 412 -23.53 -32.57 7.79
C GLU A 412 -24.83 -33.09 8.44
N GLU A 413 -24.94 -34.39 8.73
CA GLU A 413 -26.19 -35.01 9.23
C GLU A 413 -26.31 -34.94 10.75
N THR A 414 -25.26 -35.31 11.48
CA THR A 414 -25.30 -35.49 12.94
C THR A 414 -24.33 -34.56 13.70
N ASN A 415 -23.29 -34.09 13.05
CA ASN A 415 -22.30 -33.19 13.66
C ASN A 415 -21.78 -32.16 12.65
N PRO A 416 -22.64 -31.23 12.16
CA PRO A 416 -22.26 -30.26 11.17
C PRO A 416 -21.27 -29.22 11.71
N LYS A 417 -20.43 -28.67 10.80
CA LYS A 417 -19.65 -27.50 11.08
C LYS A 417 -20.55 -26.28 11.25
N LEU A 418 -20.27 -25.49 12.27
CA LEU A 418 -21.01 -24.28 12.57
C LEU A 418 -20.52 -23.11 11.72
N ARG A 419 -21.39 -22.18 11.48
CA ARG A 419 -21.14 -20.93 10.75
C ARG A 419 -21.37 -19.72 11.65
N ASN A 420 -20.84 -18.59 11.25
CA ASN A 420 -21.04 -17.35 11.98
C ASN A 420 -22.54 -17.02 12.09
N ASN A 421 -22.98 -16.67 13.29
CA ASN A 421 -24.37 -16.39 13.67
C ASN A 421 -25.32 -17.62 13.66
N ASP A 422 -24.80 -18.85 13.65
CA ASP A 422 -25.66 -20.04 13.90
C ASP A 422 -26.26 -19.99 15.31
N VAL A 423 -27.50 -20.44 15.42
CA VAL A 423 -28.19 -20.57 16.70
C VAL A 423 -28.52 -22.04 16.93
N ILE A 424 -28.05 -22.58 18.05
CA ILE A 424 -28.30 -23.97 18.49
C ILE A 424 -29.37 -23.91 19.60
N VAL A 425 -30.49 -24.57 19.38
CA VAL A 425 -31.58 -24.62 20.35
C VAL A 425 -31.71 -26.01 20.93
N VAL A 426 -31.52 -26.13 22.25
CA VAL A 426 -31.66 -27.35 22.99
C VAL A 426 -33.03 -27.35 23.69
N GLY A 427 -33.94 -28.18 23.19
CA GLY A 427 -35.31 -28.31 23.73
C GLY A 427 -35.39 -29.01 25.07
N ARG A 428 -36.58 -29.06 25.66
CA ARG A 428 -36.89 -29.82 26.87
C ARG A 428 -37.19 -31.28 26.55
N SER A 429 -36.86 -32.16 27.49
CA SER A 429 -37.28 -33.55 27.44
C SER A 429 -38.78 -33.66 27.78
N GLY A 430 -39.60 -34.31 26.93
CA GLY A 430 -41.02 -34.58 27.16
C GLY A 430 -41.98 -33.47 26.79
N GLY A 431 -42.38 -33.39 25.52
CA GLY A 431 -43.67 -32.86 25.07
C GLY A 431 -43.95 -31.38 25.18
N ALA A 432 -43.06 -30.54 25.67
CA ALA A 432 -43.24 -29.09 25.59
C ALA A 432 -43.02 -28.64 24.14
N THR A 433 -44.10 -28.22 23.51
CA THR A 433 -44.02 -27.71 22.13
C THR A 433 -43.03 -26.59 22.06
N PHE A 434 -42.08 -26.68 21.18
CA PHE A 434 -41.03 -25.74 20.87
C PHE A 434 -41.51 -24.26 20.78
N ARG A 435 -42.77 -24.07 20.52
CA ARG A 435 -43.43 -22.77 20.36
C ARG A 435 -43.42 -21.89 21.60
N ASP A 436 -43.60 -22.45 22.80
CA ASP A 436 -43.69 -21.69 24.07
C ASP A 436 -42.31 -21.38 24.63
N GLY A 437 -41.32 -22.28 24.38
CA GLY A 437 -39.95 -22.11 24.85
C GLY A 437 -39.17 -21.00 24.10
N LEU A 438 -39.35 -20.85 22.79
CA LEU A 438 -38.62 -19.89 21.99
C LEU A 438 -39.02 -18.44 22.31
N GLY A 439 -40.32 -18.17 22.50
CA GLY A 439 -40.83 -16.83 22.86
C GLY A 439 -40.28 -16.33 24.21
N THR A 440 -40.20 -17.25 25.21
CA THR A 440 -39.73 -16.91 26.56
C THR A 440 -38.20 -16.72 26.63
N VAL A 441 -37.44 -17.55 25.91
CA VAL A 441 -35.99 -17.51 25.90
C VAL A 441 -35.45 -16.33 25.06
N LEU A 442 -36.11 -16.03 23.95
CA LEU A 442 -35.74 -14.89 23.09
C LEU A 442 -35.98 -13.53 23.77
N ASN A 443 -37.02 -13.42 24.60
CA ASN A 443 -37.28 -12.21 25.40
C ASN A 443 -36.25 -11.98 26.51
N SER A 444 -35.56 -13.01 26.96
CA SER A 444 -34.50 -12.89 27.99
C SER A 444 -33.10 -12.57 27.44
N LEU A 445 -32.90 -12.64 26.11
CA LEU A 445 -31.63 -12.36 25.45
C LEU A 445 -31.57 -10.95 24.89
N ASN A 446 -31.48 -9.98 25.77
CA ASN A 446 -31.51 -8.54 25.48
C ASN A 446 -30.32 -7.94 24.68
N PRO A 447 -29.25 -8.61 24.28
CA PRO A 447 -28.30 -8.02 23.33
C PRO A 447 -28.53 -8.38 21.84
N ILE A 448 -29.61 -9.13 21.48
CA ILE A 448 -29.86 -9.60 20.11
C ILE A 448 -31.00 -8.81 19.44
N ASN A 449 -31.21 -7.57 19.81
CA ASN A 449 -32.32 -6.74 19.28
C ASN A 449 -32.30 -6.60 17.74
N ASN A 450 -31.14 -6.67 17.09
CA ASN A 450 -31.06 -6.60 15.64
C ASN A 450 -31.45 -7.92 14.93
N PHE A 451 -31.28 -9.04 15.60
CA PHE A 451 -31.65 -10.35 15.06
C PHE A 451 -33.15 -10.66 15.28
N LEU A 452 -33.69 -10.20 16.43
CA LEU A 452 -35.12 -10.37 16.76
C LEU A 452 -36.04 -9.46 15.95
N GLY A 453 -35.58 -8.30 15.49
CA GLY A 453 -36.32 -7.46 14.56
C GLY A 453 -36.69 -8.17 13.27
N PHE A 454 -35.81 -9.08 12.82
CA PHE A 454 -36.03 -9.88 11.62
C PHE A 454 -37.18 -10.90 11.78
N PHE A 455 -37.29 -11.58 12.93
CA PHE A 455 -38.39 -12.54 13.19
C PHE A 455 -39.78 -11.87 13.30
N ARG A 456 -39.84 -10.60 13.66
CA ARG A 456 -41.10 -9.82 13.71
C ARG A 456 -41.61 -9.46 12.32
N PHE A 457 -40.70 -9.31 11.34
CA PHE A 457 -41.09 -8.97 9.96
C PHE A 457 -41.56 -10.18 9.12
N VAL A 458 -41.17 -11.38 9.48
CA VAL A 458 -41.45 -12.59 8.65
C VAL A 458 -42.78 -13.25 9.00
N ASN A 459 -43.59 -12.68 9.90
CA ASN A 459 -44.96 -13.15 10.22
C ASN A 459 -45.08 -14.70 10.36
N ILE A 460 -44.13 -15.33 11.13
CA ILE A 460 -44.03 -16.77 11.33
C ILE A 460 -44.70 -17.14 12.67
N PHE A 461 -45.84 -16.53 12.92
CA PHE A 461 -46.77 -16.94 13.98
C PHE A 461 -48.19 -17.07 13.42
#